data_c69c9617321b0c39f6e547001d8a2195
#
_entry.id   c69c9617321b0c39f6e547001d8a2195
#
_cell.length_a   1.000
_cell.length_b   1.000
_cell.length_c   1.000
_cell.angle_alpha   90.00
_cell.angle_beta   90.00
_cell.angle_gamma   90.00
#
_symmetry.space_group_name_H-M   'P 1'
#
loop_
_entity.id
_entity.type
_entity.pdbx_description
1 polymer ?
#
loop_
_entity_poly.entity_id
_entity_poly.type
_entity_poly.pdbx_seq_one_letter_code
_entity_poly.pdbx_strand_id
1 'polypeptide(L)'
;MVPHLVTALTGPINELEQRVLESTPVIERWFRLEWMEHTPPFYSSVDIRNAGFKLAPVDTNLFPGGWNNLTPEMLPLAVQAAMAAIEKICPEAKNLLLVPENHTRNMFYLMNVAQLQKIFYQAGLNVRLGSLSP
;
A
#
# COMPACT_ATOMS: atom_id res chain seq x y z
N MET A 1 -1.31 1.83 -27.18
CA MET A 1 -2.72 2.28 -26.96
C MET A 1 -2.96 2.19 -25.46
N VAL A 2 -3.22 3.30 -24.79
CA VAL A 2 -3.56 3.27 -23.36
C VAL A 2 -4.91 2.52 -23.26
N PRO A 3 -5.01 1.44 -22.45
CA PRO A 3 -6.26 0.77 -22.24
C PRO A 3 -7.32 1.77 -21.80
N HIS A 4 -8.55 1.61 -22.30
CA HIS A 4 -9.66 2.41 -21.84
C HIS A 4 -9.92 2.07 -20.36
N LEU A 5 -9.45 2.92 -19.48
CA LEU A 5 -9.67 2.75 -18.05
C LEU A 5 -11.10 3.18 -17.72
N VAL A 6 -11.89 2.23 -17.28
CA VAL A 6 -13.12 2.56 -16.56
C VAL A 6 -12.69 3.11 -15.19
N THR A 7 -12.61 4.43 -15.09
CA THR A 7 -12.11 5.13 -13.89
C THR A 7 -13.14 5.23 -12.78
N ALA A 8 -14.35 4.71 -13.00
CA ALA A 8 -15.40 4.71 -11.98
C ALA A 8 -16.34 3.52 -12.15
N LEU A 9 -16.78 2.96 -11.05
CA LEU A 9 -17.89 2.03 -10.97
C LEU A 9 -19.12 2.78 -10.50
N THR A 10 -20.27 2.51 -11.10
CA THR A 10 -21.56 3.15 -10.77
C THR A 10 -22.60 2.12 -10.40
N GLY A 11 -23.47 2.46 -9.46
CA GLY A 11 -24.55 1.63 -8.95
C GLY A 11 -24.69 1.73 -7.44
N PRO A 12 -25.65 1.03 -6.84
CA PRO A 12 -25.76 0.93 -5.38
C PRO A 12 -24.47 0.37 -4.77
N ILE A 13 -24.02 0.93 -3.63
CA ILE A 13 -22.72 0.58 -3.03
C ILE A 13 -22.59 -0.90 -2.71
N ASN A 14 -23.66 -1.53 -2.22
CA ASN A 14 -23.62 -2.96 -1.89
C ASN A 14 -23.46 -3.85 -3.14
N GLU A 15 -24.02 -3.46 -4.27
CA GLU A 15 -23.84 -4.17 -5.55
C GLU A 15 -22.42 -3.97 -6.09
N LEU A 16 -21.84 -2.78 -5.91
CA LEU A 16 -20.47 -2.49 -6.29
C LEU A 16 -19.49 -3.32 -5.46
N GLU A 17 -19.70 -3.39 -4.15
CA GLU A 17 -18.89 -4.21 -3.24
C GLU A 17 -18.99 -5.69 -3.63
N GLN A 18 -20.21 -6.21 -3.81
CA GLN A 18 -20.42 -7.60 -4.23
C GLN A 18 -19.71 -7.92 -5.54
N ARG A 19 -19.78 -7.02 -6.52
CA ARG A 19 -19.09 -7.19 -7.80
C ARG A 19 -17.57 -7.27 -7.64
N VAL A 20 -16.98 -6.44 -6.77
CA VAL A 20 -15.54 -6.48 -6.48
C VAL A 20 -15.17 -7.81 -5.83
N LEU A 21 -15.93 -8.25 -4.81
CA LEU A 21 -15.70 -9.51 -4.11
C LEU A 21 -15.78 -10.73 -5.05
N GLU A 22 -16.81 -10.78 -5.88
CA GLU A 22 -17.00 -11.87 -6.87
C GLU A 22 -15.89 -11.87 -7.93
N SER A 23 -15.36 -10.70 -8.25
CA SER A 23 -14.30 -10.55 -9.26
C SER A 23 -12.89 -10.71 -8.68
N THR A 24 -12.73 -10.91 -7.36
CA THR A 24 -11.43 -10.98 -6.70
C THR A 24 -10.44 -11.93 -7.39
N PRO A 25 -10.79 -13.18 -7.78
CA PRO A 25 -9.85 -14.08 -8.45
C PRO A 25 -9.34 -13.53 -9.80
N VAL A 26 -10.21 -12.84 -10.55
CA VAL A 26 -9.86 -12.23 -11.85
C VAL A 26 -8.96 -11.02 -11.63
N ILE A 27 -9.27 -10.19 -10.63
CA ILE A 27 -8.48 -9.01 -10.24
C ILE A 27 -7.08 -9.44 -9.79
N GLU A 28 -6.97 -10.44 -8.93
CA GLU A 28 -5.68 -10.96 -8.47
C GLU A 28 -4.85 -11.56 -9.60
N ARG A 29 -5.49 -12.28 -10.53
CA ARG A 29 -4.81 -12.79 -11.71
C ARG A 29 -4.27 -11.66 -12.57
N TRP A 30 -5.06 -10.61 -12.79
CA TRP A 30 -4.65 -9.45 -13.57
C TRP A 30 -3.43 -8.76 -12.92
N PHE A 31 -3.47 -8.50 -11.62
CA PHE A 31 -2.33 -7.93 -10.91
C PHE A 31 -1.06 -8.79 -11.02
N ARG A 32 -1.19 -10.11 -10.92
CA ARG A 32 -0.02 -10.99 -11.09
C ARG A 32 0.61 -10.87 -12.47
N LEU A 33 -0.18 -10.74 -13.52
CA LEU A 33 0.31 -10.55 -14.88
C LEU A 33 0.99 -9.19 -15.06
N GLU A 34 0.37 -8.12 -14.56
CA GLU A 34 0.97 -6.78 -14.60
C GLU A 34 2.30 -6.72 -13.84
N TRP A 35 2.41 -7.39 -12.71
CA TRP A 35 3.65 -7.43 -11.93
C TRP A 35 4.76 -8.25 -12.58
N MET A 36 4.45 -9.13 -13.52
CA MET A 36 5.45 -9.81 -14.34
C MET A 36 6.05 -8.89 -15.40
N GLU A 37 5.25 -7.96 -15.93
CA GLU A 37 5.66 -7.03 -16.99
C GLU A 37 6.16 -5.68 -16.44
N HIS A 38 5.69 -5.26 -15.28
CA HIS A 38 5.98 -3.98 -14.69
C HIS A 38 6.60 -4.12 -13.29
N THR A 39 7.49 -3.20 -12.95
CA THR A 39 8.00 -3.10 -11.58
C THR A 39 7.26 -1.97 -10.86
N PRO A 40 6.37 -2.29 -9.93
CA PRO A 40 5.69 -1.26 -9.16
C PRO A 40 6.66 -0.53 -8.23
N PRO A 41 6.31 0.67 -7.73
CA PRO A 41 7.01 1.29 -6.62
C PRO A 41 7.08 0.34 -5.42
N PHE A 42 8.06 0.55 -4.53
CA PHE A 42 8.23 -0.29 -3.34
C PHE A 42 6.94 -0.40 -2.52
N TYR A 43 6.25 0.72 -2.34
CA TYR A 43 4.87 0.78 -1.84
C TYR A 43 4.16 2.01 -2.41
N SER A 44 2.85 1.94 -2.51
CA SER A 44 2.02 3.01 -3.01
C SER A 44 0.61 2.91 -2.45
N SER A 45 -0.16 3.96 -2.55
CA SER A 45 -1.59 3.95 -2.26
C SER A 45 -2.38 4.61 -3.36
N VAL A 46 -3.66 4.26 -3.42
CA VAL A 46 -4.65 4.91 -4.27
C VAL A 46 -5.84 5.29 -3.41
N ASP A 47 -6.15 6.57 -3.37
CA ASP A 47 -7.34 7.05 -2.69
C ASP A 47 -8.59 6.78 -3.54
N ILE A 48 -9.61 6.21 -2.93
CA ILE A 48 -10.88 5.92 -3.57
C ILE A 48 -11.97 6.82 -3.00
N ARG A 49 -12.63 7.58 -3.87
CA ARG A 49 -13.82 8.32 -3.52
C ARG A 49 -15.06 7.45 -3.67
N ASN A 50 -15.84 7.43 -2.60
CA ASN A 50 -17.09 6.70 -2.51
C ASN A 50 -18.24 7.69 -2.28
N ALA A 51 -19.13 7.81 -3.25
CA ALA A 51 -20.32 8.67 -3.20
C ALA A 51 -21.61 7.89 -2.88
N GLY A 52 -21.51 6.60 -2.51
CA GLY A 52 -22.65 5.72 -2.25
C GLY A 52 -23.21 5.03 -3.50
N PHE A 53 -23.09 5.64 -4.65
CA PHE A 53 -23.52 5.09 -5.95
C PHE A 53 -22.40 5.05 -7.00
N LYS A 54 -21.24 5.57 -6.64
CA LYS A 54 -20.07 5.66 -7.53
C LYS A 54 -18.78 5.50 -6.75
N LEU A 55 -17.90 4.64 -7.24
CA LEU A 55 -16.52 4.49 -6.77
C LEU A 55 -15.57 4.97 -7.87
N ALA A 56 -14.58 5.77 -7.51
CA ALA A 56 -13.55 6.23 -8.45
C ALA A 56 -12.20 6.38 -7.75
N PRO A 57 -11.08 5.92 -8.35
CA PRO A 57 -9.75 6.30 -7.91
C PRO A 57 -9.51 7.78 -8.23
N VAL A 58 -8.89 8.51 -7.30
CA VAL A 58 -8.73 9.97 -7.44
C VAL A 58 -7.32 10.47 -7.18
N ASP A 59 -6.53 9.75 -6.41
CA ASP A 59 -5.18 10.16 -6.06
C ASP A 59 -4.27 8.95 -5.84
N THR A 60 -3.01 9.10 -6.22
CA THR A 60 -1.98 8.09 -6.04
C THR A 60 -0.79 8.68 -5.33
N ASN A 61 -0.26 7.96 -4.34
CA ASN A 61 0.90 8.38 -3.57
C ASN A 61 2.02 7.34 -3.63
N LEU A 62 3.26 7.79 -3.84
CA LEU A 62 4.45 6.93 -3.80
C LEU A 62 4.96 6.71 -2.37
N PHE A 63 4.60 7.58 -1.44
CA PHE A 63 4.96 7.51 -0.02
C PHE A 63 3.72 7.65 0.85
N PRO A 64 2.81 6.65 0.81
CA PRO A 64 1.54 6.76 1.47
C PRO A 64 1.67 6.76 2.99
N GLY A 65 0.80 7.53 3.63
CA GLY A 65 0.48 7.39 5.04
C GLY A 65 -0.63 6.35 5.27
N GLY A 66 -1.09 6.26 6.52
CA GLY A 66 -2.26 5.44 6.85
C GLY A 66 -1.98 3.98 7.19
N TRP A 67 -0.72 3.56 7.31
CA TRP A 67 -0.36 2.20 7.74
C TRP A 67 -0.90 1.83 9.13
N ASN A 68 -1.13 2.83 9.97
CA ASN A 68 -1.79 2.66 11.27
C ASN A 68 -3.28 2.29 11.18
N ASN A 69 -3.89 2.40 9.99
CA ASN A 69 -5.28 2.02 9.74
C ASN A 69 -5.44 0.56 9.30
N LEU A 70 -4.34 -0.17 9.10
CA LEU A 70 -4.40 -1.59 8.79
C LEU A 70 -5.00 -2.37 9.96
N THR A 71 -5.94 -3.25 9.64
CA THR A 71 -6.51 -4.16 10.64
C THR A 71 -5.49 -5.23 11.05
N PRO A 72 -5.67 -5.87 12.21
CA PRO A 72 -4.80 -6.97 12.63
C PRO A 72 -4.68 -8.10 11.59
N GLU A 73 -5.74 -8.38 10.85
CA GLU A 73 -5.78 -9.42 9.81
C GLU A 73 -4.96 -9.03 8.58
N MET A 74 -4.80 -7.73 8.30
CA MET A 74 -4.01 -7.22 7.17
C MET A 74 -2.52 -7.17 7.48
N LEU A 75 -2.11 -7.12 8.75
CA LEU A 75 -0.71 -7.00 9.12
C LEU A 75 0.18 -8.14 8.61
N PRO A 76 -0.19 -9.42 8.72
CA PRO A 76 0.59 -10.51 8.16
C PRO A 76 0.78 -10.39 6.64
N LEU A 77 -0.24 -9.94 5.92
CA LEU A 77 -0.17 -9.71 4.48
C LEU A 77 0.79 -8.57 4.13
N ALA A 78 0.77 -7.49 4.91
CA ALA A 78 1.70 -6.37 4.74
C ALA A 78 3.16 -6.81 5.00
N VAL A 79 3.39 -7.65 5.99
CA VAL A 79 4.73 -8.22 6.29
C VAL A 79 5.19 -9.11 5.13
N GLN A 80 4.34 -10.00 4.63
CA GLN A 80 4.67 -10.87 3.49
C GLN A 80 4.97 -10.06 2.23
N ALA A 81 4.17 -9.01 1.95
CA ALA A 81 4.40 -8.12 0.82
C ALA A 81 5.73 -7.37 0.95
N ALA A 82 6.08 -6.89 2.16
CA ALA A 82 7.35 -6.24 2.43
C ALA A 82 8.52 -7.21 2.21
N MET A 83 8.45 -8.45 2.70
CA MET A 83 9.46 -9.48 2.46
C MET A 83 9.68 -9.73 0.97
N ALA A 84 8.60 -9.93 0.21
CA ALA A 84 8.67 -10.17 -1.23
C ALA A 84 9.27 -8.98 -1.99
N ALA A 85 8.91 -7.75 -1.60
CA ALA A 85 9.45 -6.54 -2.21
C ALA A 85 10.96 -6.38 -1.93
N ILE A 86 11.39 -6.65 -0.70
CA ILE A 86 12.80 -6.60 -0.29
C ILE A 86 13.62 -7.66 -1.04
N GLU A 87 13.14 -8.90 -1.09
CA GLU A 87 13.79 -9.99 -1.81
C GLU A 87 13.97 -9.67 -3.30
N LYS A 88 12.99 -9.01 -3.91
CA LYS A 88 13.07 -8.61 -5.32
C LYS A 88 14.05 -7.47 -5.57
N ILE A 89 14.14 -6.48 -4.66
CA ILE A 89 14.91 -5.24 -4.86
C ILE A 89 16.32 -5.36 -4.31
N CYS A 90 16.47 -5.93 -3.11
CA CYS A 90 17.74 -6.05 -2.41
C CYS A 90 17.72 -7.24 -1.43
N PRO A 91 17.87 -8.47 -1.93
CA PRO A 91 17.75 -9.70 -1.12
C PRO A 91 18.77 -9.78 0.03
N GLU A 92 19.91 -9.11 -0.10
CA GLU A 92 20.96 -9.06 0.92
C GLU A 92 20.71 -8.00 2.02
N ALA A 93 19.63 -7.23 1.91
CA ALA A 93 19.34 -6.17 2.86
C ALA A 93 19.07 -6.75 4.27
N LYS A 94 19.81 -6.27 5.26
CA LYS A 94 19.62 -6.59 6.68
C LYS A 94 19.19 -5.37 7.50
N ASN A 95 19.50 -4.19 7.00
CA ASN A 95 19.28 -2.93 7.69
C ASN A 95 18.44 -2.00 6.82
N LEU A 96 17.50 -1.32 7.44
CA LEU A 96 16.65 -0.32 6.81
C LEU A 96 16.69 0.97 7.62
N LEU A 97 16.95 2.08 6.93
CA LEU A 97 16.81 3.41 7.48
C LEU A 97 15.49 4.00 7.00
N LEU A 98 14.57 4.23 7.93
CA LEU A 98 13.31 4.90 7.67
C LEU A 98 13.47 6.37 8.03
N VAL A 99 13.35 7.25 7.03
CA VAL A 99 13.47 8.71 7.22
C VAL A 99 12.09 9.32 7.08
N PRO A 100 11.43 9.65 8.21
CA PRO A 100 10.12 10.31 8.17
C PRO A 100 10.24 11.77 7.75
N GLU A 101 9.12 12.33 7.32
CA GLU A 101 9.01 13.77 7.11
C GLU A 101 9.22 14.53 8.41
N ASN A 102 9.88 15.68 8.31
CA ASN A 102 10.22 16.50 9.48
C ASN A 102 9.25 17.69 9.72
N HIS A 103 8.37 17.96 8.78
CA HIS A 103 7.47 19.13 8.82
C HIS A 103 6.13 18.85 9.51
N THR A 104 5.80 17.58 9.77
CA THR A 104 4.56 17.22 10.46
C THR A 104 4.84 16.64 11.84
N ARG A 105 4.14 17.19 12.84
CA ARG A 105 4.13 16.69 14.22
C ARG A 105 2.80 16.01 14.55
N ASN A 106 2.05 15.62 13.53
CA ASN A 106 0.78 14.96 13.69
C ASN A 106 0.97 13.58 14.33
N MET A 107 0.26 13.32 15.41
CA MET A 107 0.31 12.03 16.13
C MET A 107 -0.06 10.85 15.23
N PHE A 108 -1.02 11.03 14.33
CA PHE A 108 -1.42 9.97 13.38
C PHE A 108 -0.29 9.63 12.40
N TYR A 109 0.50 10.63 11.99
CA TYR A 109 1.67 10.38 11.17
C TYR A 109 2.75 9.60 11.94
N LEU A 110 2.98 9.91 13.20
CA LEU A 110 3.92 9.15 14.05
C LEU A 110 3.45 7.70 14.26
N MET A 111 2.16 7.49 14.44
CA MET A 111 1.57 6.15 14.50
C MET A 111 1.76 5.38 13.18
N ASN A 112 1.59 6.06 12.04
CA ASN A 112 1.88 5.51 10.74
C ASN A 112 3.35 5.06 10.61
N VAL A 113 4.29 5.90 10.99
CA VAL A 113 5.74 5.59 10.98
C VAL A 113 6.06 4.41 11.89
N ALA A 114 5.50 4.37 13.09
CA ALA A 114 5.69 3.28 14.03
C ALA A 114 5.14 1.94 13.50
N GLN A 115 3.99 1.97 12.84
CA GLN A 115 3.42 0.77 12.23
C GLN A 115 4.26 0.29 11.05
N LEU A 116 4.74 1.19 10.21
CA LEU A 116 5.63 0.85 9.10
C LEU A 116 6.95 0.26 9.60
N GLN A 117 7.54 0.84 10.64
CA GLN A 117 8.72 0.30 11.33
C GLN A 117 8.48 -1.13 11.81
N LYS A 118 7.33 -1.39 12.44
CA LYS A 118 6.95 -2.72 12.91
C LYS A 118 6.82 -3.72 11.77
N ILE A 119 6.21 -3.34 10.64
CA ILE A 119 6.06 -4.21 9.46
C ILE A 119 7.44 -4.62 8.94
N PHE A 120 8.35 -3.68 8.75
CA PHE A 120 9.69 -4.00 8.26
C PHE A 120 10.54 -4.78 9.27
N TYR A 121 10.37 -4.53 10.55
CA TYR A 121 11.01 -5.33 11.60
C TYR A 121 10.53 -6.79 11.54
N GLN A 122 9.23 -7.00 11.41
CA GLN A 122 8.65 -8.34 11.27
C GLN A 122 9.01 -9.01 9.94
N ALA A 123 9.31 -8.22 8.92
CA ALA A 123 9.86 -8.71 7.65
C ALA A 123 11.36 -9.12 7.73
N GLY A 124 11.97 -9.03 8.92
CA GLY A 124 13.34 -9.51 9.16
C GLY A 124 14.42 -8.45 9.07
N LEU A 125 14.07 -7.17 9.00
CA LEU A 125 15.04 -6.08 8.89
C LEU A 125 15.33 -5.44 10.26
N ASN A 126 16.56 -4.98 10.45
CA ASN A 126 16.94 -4.06 11.51
C ASN A 126 16.52 -2.65 11.08
N VAL A 127 15.48 -2.11 11.68
CA VAL A 127 14.92 -0.81 11.26
C VAL A 127 15.38 0.29 12.21
N ARG A 128 15.96 1.34 11.64
CA ARG A 128 16.31 2.57 12.36
C ARG A 128 15.51 3.74 11.79
N LEU A 129 15.13 4.63 12.68
CA LEU A 129 14.57 5.92 12.30
C LEU A 129 15.70 6.93 12.14
N GLY A 130 15.70 7.67 11.06
CA GLY A 130 16.60 8.76 10.79
C GLY A 130 15.89 10.10 10.83
N SER A 131 16.65 11.18 11.00
CA SER A 131 16.17 12.55 10.86
C SER A 131 17.14 13.34 10.00
N LEU A 132 16.60 14.24 9.18
CA LEU A 132 17.40 15.21 8.42
C LEU A 132 17.75 16.44 9.26
N SER A 133 17.12 16.57 10.42
CA SER A 133 17.41 17.63 11.41
C SER A 133 18.04 17.01 12.64
N PRO A 134 19.01 17.70 13.26
CA PRO A 134 19.59 17.28 14.53
C PRO A 134 18.57 17.32 15.68
#